data_7402c95f923e8b3a1315b6182d362478
#
_entry.id   7402c95f923e8b3a1315b6182d362478
#
_cell.length_a   1.000
_cell.length_b   1.000
_cell.length_c   1.000
_cell.angle_alpha   90.00
_cell.angle_beta   90.00
_cell.angle_gamma   90.00
#
_symmetry.space_group_name_H-M   'P 1'
#
loop_
_entity.id
_entity.type
_entity.pdbx_description
1 polymer ?
#
loop_
_entity_poly.entity_id
_entity_poly.type
_entity_poly.pdbx_seq_one_letter_code
_entity_poly.pdbx_strand_id
1 'polypeptide(L)'
;MKNLMRTVTLFLFTITGVFAQLPEPGFTIDGSTAIVITDPQNDFLSPDGVAWGAVGQSVQENNTIENLETIFKLSEQYNIPVFISPHYYYEHDHVWKFEGTLEKLMHNISMFDRGDQLNVEGFEGSGADWLPRYKKYIEKDRVVVTSPHKVFGSESNDLALQLRKQGVDKVILAGMSGNLCAESHMRELVENGFEVAVVGDATASAKLPGLDGDQAAQTNYKMISSRVFTTDELVKELKMHPVR
;
A
#
# COMPACT_ATOMS: atom_id res chain seq x y z
N MET A 1 -75.24 4.16 34.42
CA MET A 1 -74.48 3.82 33.22
C MET A 1 -73.22 4.64 33.27
N LYS A 2 -72.02 4.06 33.63
CA LYS A 2 -70.75 4.74 33.74
C LYS A 2 -69.93 4.43 32.47
N ASN A 3 -69.67 5.44 31.64
CA ASN A 3 -68.83 5.30 30.45
C ASN A 3 -67.33 5.34 30.88
N LEU A 4 -66.67 4.21 30.66
CA LEU A 4 -65.23 4.09 30.92
C LEU A 4 -64.49 4.44 29.61
N MET A 5 -63.96 5.67 29.54
CA MET A 5 -63.07 6.07 28.44
C MET A 5 -61.72 5.39 28.67
N ARG A 6 -61.37 4.46 27.77
CA ARG A 6 -60.03 3.87 27.70
C ARG A 6 -59.11 4.80 26.90
N THR A 7 -58.17 5.43 27.57
CA THR A 7 -57.09 6.19 26.93
C THR A 7 -56.06 5.21 26.43
N VAL A 8 -55.89 5.11 25.09
CA VAL A 8 -54.83 4.35 24.46
C VAL A 8 -53.65 5.27 24.32
N THR A 9 -52.60 5.04 25.11
CA THR A 9 -51.34 5.77 25.02
C THR A 9 -50.48 5.08 23.93
N LEU A 10 -50.36 5.74 22.80
CA LEU A 10 -49.49 5.29 21.69
C LEU A 10 -48.03 5.64 21.99
N PHE A 11 -47.22 4.65 22.36
CA PHE A 11 -45.76 4.83 22.47
C PHE A 11 -45.17 4.85 21.06
N LEU A 12 -44.79 6.02 20.58
CA LEU A 12 -43.92 6.13 19.39
C LEU A 12 -42.49 5.72 19.80
N PHE A 13 -42.08 4.53 19.44
CA PHE A 13 -40.65 4.15 19.43
C PHE A 13 -39.99 4.87 18.28
N THR A 14 -39.27 5.96 18.55
CA THR A 14 -38.31 6.52 17.58
C THR A 14 -37.12 5.57 17.52
N ILE A 15 -37.04 4.76 16.43
CA ILE A 15 -35.85 4.01 16.09
C ILE A 15 -34.84 5.04 15.62
N THR A 16 -33.98 5.54 16.52
CA THR A 16 -32.76 6.25 16.14
C THR A 16 -31.85 5.18 15.55
N GLY A 17 -31.78 5.15 14.21
CA GLY A 17 -30.79 4.34 13.52
C GLY A 17 -29.40 4.83 13.95
N VAL A 18 -28.71 4.05 14.75
CA VAL A 18 -27.28 4.26 15.00
C VAL A 18 -26.59 3.89 13.69
N PHE A 19 -26.34 4.88 12.85
CA PHE A 19 -25.36 4.73 11.78
C PHE A 19 -24.02 4.55 12.49
N ALA A 20 -23.54 3.33 12.52
CA ALA A 20 -22.20 3.04 13.06
C ALA A 20 -21.17 3.71 12.15
N GLN A 21 -20.76 4.92 12.51
CA GLN A 21 -19.63 5.58 11.89
C GLN A 21 -18.37 4.89 12.42
N LEU A 22 -17.47 4.49 11.51
CA LEU A 22 -16.18 3.94 11.92
C LEU A 22 -15.41 5.02 12.70
N PRO A 23 -14.76 4.64 13.80
CA PRO A 23 -13.90 5.58 14.52
C PRO A 23 -12.71 5.98 13.65
N GLU A 24 -12.26 7.21 13.80
CA GLU A 24 -11.03 7.69 13.18
C GLU A 24 -9.98 7.86 14.31
N PRO A 25 -9.10 6.87 14.53
CA PRO A 25 -8.11 6.94 15.60
C PRO A 25 -7.09 8.06 15.37
N GLY A 26 -6.91 8.47 14.12
CA GLY A 26 -5.94 9.48 13.71
C GLY A 26 -4.53 8.89 13.52
N PHE A 27 -3.63 9.70 12.97
CA PHE A 27 -2.22 9.35 12.75
C PHE A 27 -1.38 10.63 12.87
N THR A 28 -0.41 10.63 13.75
CA THR A 28 0.49 11.78 13.94
C THR A 28 1.86 11.43 13.38
N ILE A 29 2.36 12.25 12.47
CA ILE A 29 3.70 12.10 11.88
C ILE A 29 4.73 12.70 12.84
N ASP A 30 5.73 11.92 13.22
CA ASP A 30 6.80 12.32 14.15
C ASP A 30 8.13 11.63 13.81
N GLY A 31 9.13 11.78 14.67
CA GLY A 31 10.47 11.24 14.48
C GLY A 31 10.56 9.70 14.45
N SER A 32 9.49 8.97 14.81
CA SER A 32 9.40 7.51 14.70
C SER A 32 8.68 7.04 13.43
N THR A 33 8.36 7.97 12.50
CA THR A 33 7.62 7.69 11.28
C THR A 33 8.57 7.40 10.12
N ALA A 34 8.26 6.36 9.34
CA ALA A 34 8.90 6.07 8.06
C ALA A 34 7.87 5.93 6.93
N ILE A 35 8.33 6.10 5.70
CA ILE A 35 7.55 5.80 4.49
C ILE A 35 7.95 4.42 4.00
N VAL A 36 6.97 3.58 3.70
CA VAL A 36 7.16 2.29 3.04
C VAL A 36 6.49 2.35 1.66
N ILE A 37 7.24 1.99 0.63
CA ILE A 37 6.72 1.91 -0.74
C ILE A 37 6.91 0.49 -1.25
N THR A 38 5.79 -0.15 -1.60
CA THR A 38 5.78 -1.49 -2.19
C THR A 38 5.84 -1.41 -3.71
N ASP A 39 6.64 -2.26 -4.31
CA ASP A 39 6.70 -2.56 -5.75
C ASP A 39 6.71 -1.33 -6.68
N PRO A 40 7.62 -0.34 -6.50
CA PRO A 40 7.70 0.82 -7.39
C PRO A 40 8.39 0.47 -8.74
N GLN A 41 8.00 -0.65 -9.33
CA GLN A 41 8.69 -1.38 -10.40
C GLN A 41 7.98 -1.21 -11.75
N ASN A 42 8.75 -1.41 -12.83
CA ASN A 42 8.29 -1.22 -14.21
C ASN A 42 7.08 -2.08 -14.57
N ASP A 43 7.03 -3.35 -14.13
CA ASP A 43 5.94 -4.26 -14.48
C ASP A 43 4.56 -3.72 -14.07
N PHE A 44 4.48 -2.94 -13.00
CA PHE A 44 3.26 -2.27 -12.60
C PHE A 44 3.09 -0.86 -13.18
N LEU A 45 4.16 -0.08 -13.24
CA LEU A 45 4.09 1.37 -13.38
C LEU A 45 4.53 1.88 -14.75
N SER A 46 5.12 1.02 -15.60
CA SER A 46 5.40 1.36 -16.99
C SER A 46 4.25 0.95 -17.91
N PRO A 47 3.88 1.77 -18.91
CA PRO A 47 2.97 1.34 -19.98
C PRO A 47 3.42 0.09 -20.72
N ASP A 48 4.73 -0.20 -20.72
CA ASP A 48 5.31 -1.40 -21.33
C ASP A 48 5.40 -2.59 -20.33
N GLY A 49 5.04 -2.38 -19.06
CA GLY A 49 5.05 -3.42 -18.02
C GLY A 49 4.01 -4.49 -18.27
N VAL A 50 4.33 -5.74 -17.93
CA VAL A 50 3.44 -6.89 -18.23
C VAL A 50 2.10 -6.85 -17.50
N ALA A 51 2.01 -6.15 -16.37
CA ALA A 51 0.77 -5.95 -15.62
C ALA A 51 -0.05 -4.73 -16.06
N TRP A 52 0.50 -3.86 -16.93
CA TRP A 52 -0.14 -2.58 -17.29
C TRP A 52 -1.57 -2.75 -17.82
N GLY A 53 -1.83 -3.78 -18.61
CA GLY A 53 -3.17 -4.07 -19.13
C GLY A 53 -4.23 -4.29 -18.05
N ALA A 54 -3.81 -4.68 -16.84
CA ALA A 54 -4.70 -4.91 -15.71
C ALA A 54 -4.75 -3.71 -14.75
N VAL A 55 -3.63 -3.01 -14.53
CA VAL A 55 -3.52 -1.96 -13.49
C VAL A 55 -3.49 -0.55 -14.07
N GLY A 56 -3.14 -0.37 -15.35
CA GLY A 56 -2.88 0.94 -15.94
C GLY A 56 -4.04 1.92 -15.85
N GLN A 57 -5.28 1.43 -15.93
CA GLN A 57 -6.46 2.28 -15.74
C GLN A 57 -6.47 2.88 -14.33
N SER A 58 -6.30 2.08 -13.30
CA SER A 58 -6.29 2.54 -11.90
C SER A 58 -5.07 3.43 -11.61
N VAL A 59 -3.90 3.09 -12.15
CA VAL A 59 -2.69 3.91 -12.04
C VAL A 59 -2.93 5.33 -12.59
N GLN A 60 -3.60 5.44 -13.74
CA GLN A 60 -3.92 6.73 -14.35
C GLN A 60 -5.02 7.48 -13.60
N GLU A 61 -6.10 6.81 -13.20
CA GLU A 61 -7.22 7.42 -12.48
C GLU A 61 -6.77 8.02 -11.14
N ASN A 62 -5.87 7.32 -10.42
CA ASN A 62 -5.36 7.75 -9.12
C ASN A 62 -4.14 8.67 -9.23
N ASN A 63 -3.60 8.93 -10.42
CA ASN A 63 -2.31 9.60 -10.62
C ASN A 63 -1.17 8.98 -9.79
N THR A 64 -1.19 7.66 -9.63
CA THR A 64 -0.32 6.93 -8.70
C THR A 64 1.16 7.23 -8.91
N ILE A 65 1.59 7.37 -10.18
CA ILE A 65 2.99 7.63 -10.51
C ILE A 65 3.44 9.01 -10.00
N GLU A 66 2.64 10.04 -10.23
CA GLU A 66 2.92 11.40 -9.79
C GLU A 66 2.84 11.53 -8.26
N ASN A 67 1.90 10.84 -7.66
CA ASN A 67 1.68 10.82 -6.22
C ASN A 67 2.86 10.12 -5.50
N LEU A 68 3.33 8.98 -6.00
CA LEU A 68 4.54 8.32 -5.46
C LEU A 68 5.77 9.21 -5.61
N GLU A 69 5.96 9.90 -6.74
CA GLU A 69 7.08 10.85 -6.86
C GLU A 69 6.96 12.01 -5.86
N THR A 70 5.74 12.47 -5.60
CA THR A 70 5.50 13.51 -4.58
C THR A 70 5.88 12.99 -3.19
N ILE A 71 5.54 11.75 -2.84
CA ILE A 71 5.93 11.13 -1.57
C ILE A 71 7.45 11.04 -1.45
N PHE A 72 8.17 10.65 -2.50
CA PHE A 72 9.63 10.68 -2.49
C PHE A 72 10.20 12.09 -2.23
N LYS A 73 9.63 13.11 -2.88
CA LYS A 73 10.05 14.51 -2.66
C LYS A 73 9.78 14.97 -1.22
N LEU A 74 8.64 14.58 -0.64
CA LEU A 74 8.31 14.88 0.75
C LEU A 74 9.30 14.19 1.71
N SER A 75 9.66 12.94 1.45
CA SER A 75 10.65 12.24 2.27
C SER A 75 12.00 12.98 2.30
N GLU A 76 12.42 13.54 1.17
CA GLU A 76 13.64 14.34 1.10
C GLU A 76 13.51 15.67 1.83
N GLN A 77 12.39 16.37 1.60
CA GLN A 77 12.14 17.69 2.17
C GLN A 77 12.04 17.65 3.71
N TYR A 78 11.43 16.61 4.26
CA TYR A 78 11.15 16.48 5.69
C TYR A 78 12.05 15.45 6.39
N ASN A 79 13.03 14.91 5.66
CA ASN A 79 14.00 13.93 6.16
C ASN A 79 13.34 12.69 6.79
N ILE A 80 12.26 12.19 6.17
CA ILE A 80 11.56 10.99 6.59
C ILE A 80 12.25 9.77 5.95
N PRO A 81 12.63 8.73 6.73
CA PRO A 81 13.24 7.51 6.18
C PRO A 81 12.31 6.82 5.18
N VAL A 82 12.89 6.26 4.12
CA VAL A 82 12.14 5.50 3.10
C VAL A 82 12.63 4.06 3.06
N PHE A 83 11.69 3.14 3.04
CA PHE A 83 11.91 1.71 2.87
C PHE A 83 11.17 1.24 1.62
N ILE A 84 11.87 0.57 0.74
CA ILE A 84 11.31 -0.04 -0.47
C ILE A 84 11.19 -1.53 -0.23
N SER A 85 9.99 -2.07 -0.42
CA SER A 85 9.74 -3.50 -0.36
C SER A 85 9.46 -4.00 -1.78
N PRO A 86 10.46 -4.58 -2.48
CA PRO A 86 10.33 -5.01 -3.86
C PRO A 86 9.78 -6.43 -3.97
N HIS A 87 9.23 -6.75 -5.14
CA HIS A 87 8.86 -8.10 -5.52
C HIS A 87 9.86 -8.63 -6.57
N TYR A 88 10.52 -9.73 -6.28
CA TYR A 88 11.36 -10.42 -7.26
C TYR A 88 11.10 -11.92 -7.25
N TYR A 89 10.97 -12.50 -8.45
CA TYR A 89 11.05 -13.93 -8.66
C TYR A 89 12.42 -14.32 -9.25
N TYR A 90 12.89 -15.48 -8.82
CA TYR A 90 14.12 -16.11 -9.31
C TYR A 90 13.76 -17.43 -9.97
N GLU A 91 14.69 -18.05 -10.71
CA GLU A 91 14.45 -19.33 -11.40
C GLU A 91 13.89 -20.42 -10.49
N HIS A 92 14.36 -20.48 -9.23
CA HIS A 92 13.90 -21.49 -8.28
C HIS A 92 12.47 -21.22 -7.75
N ASP A 93 11.92 -20.04 -7.91
CA ASP A 93 10.54 -19.74 -7.53
C ASP A 93 9.56 -20.33 -8.57
N HIS A 94 9.94 -20.40 -9.83
CA HIS A 94 9.12 -20.95 -10.90
C HIS A 94 8.89 -22.48 -10.85
N VAL A 95 9.56 -23.18 -9.93
CA VAL A 95 9.36 -24.62 -9.71
C VAL A 95 8.57 -24.92 -8.43
N TRP A 96 7.85 -23.94 -7.87
CA TRP A 96 7.00 -24.14 -6.72
C TRP A 96 5.95 -25.21 -6.99
N LYS A 97 5.73 -26.08 -6.00
CA LYS A 97 4.76 -27.16 -6.09
C LYS A 97 3.31 -26.67 -5.96
N PHE A 98 3.11 -25.59 -5.22
CA PHE A 98 1.80 -25.01 -4.95
C PHE A 98 1.86 -23.53 -5.28
N GLU A 99 0.87 -23.07 -6.03
CA GLU A 99 0.72 -21.68 -6.45
C GLU A 99 -0.75 -21.29 -6.35
N GLY A 100 -1.02 -20.08 -5.90
CA GLY A 100 -2.32 -19.44 -6.05
C GLY A 100 -2.57 -18.99 -7.49
N THR A 101 -3.78 -18.58 -7.78
CA THR A 101 -4.18 -18.14 -9.14
C THR A 101 -3.28 -17.02 -9.67
N LEU A 102 -3.00 -16.03 -8.82
CA LEU A 102 -2.21 -14.87 -9.24
C LEU A 102 -0.73 -15.17 -9.32
N GLU A 103 -0.17 -15.99 -8.40
CA GLU A 103 1.23 -16.44 -8.49
C GLU A 103 1.46 -17.20 -9.82
N LYS A 104 0.52 -18.08 -10.17
CA LYS A 104 0.56 -18.80 -11.44
C LYS A 104 0.51 -17.87 -12.65
N LEU A 105 -0.32 -16.83 -12.61
CA LEU A 105 -0.36 -15.82 -13.66
C LEU A 105 0.96 -15.07 -13.76
N MET A 106 1.49 -14.56 -12.63
CA MET A 106 2.75 -13.81 -12.59
C MET A 106 3.92 -14.62 -13.16
N HIS A 107 4.06 -15.88 -12.77
CA HIS A 107 5.07 -16.78 -13.34
C HIS A 107 4.86 -17.00 -14.85
N ASN A 108 3.63 -17.18 -15.33
CA ASN A 108 3.36 -17.41 -16.75
C ASN A 108 3.71 -16.20 -17.64
N ILE A 109 3.68 -14.98 -17.09
CA ILE A 109 4.00 -13.76 -17.82
C ILE A 109 5.37 -13.19 -17.47
N SER A 110 6.18 -13.93 -16.70
CA SER A 110 7.51 -13.51 -16.22
C SER A 110 7.51 -12.17 -15.50
N MET A 111 6.46 -11.91 -14.71
CA MET A 111 6.32 -10.69 -13.94
C MET A 111 7.32 -10.68 -12.79
N PHE A 112 8.07 -9.58 -12.64
CA PHE A 112 9.12 -9.39 -11.63
C PHE A 112 10.27 -10.39 -11.68
N ASP A 113 10.44 -11.08 -12.80
CA ASP A 113 11.55 -11.99 -12.96
C ASP A 113 12.88 -11.24 -12.88
N ARG A 114 13.76 -11.75 -12.03
CA ARG A 114 15.14 -11.35 -11.89
C ARG A 114 16.02 -12.58 -12.06
N GLY A 115 16.88 -12.56 -13.08
CA GLY A 115 17.61 -13.76 -13.50
C GLY A 115 18.50 -14.37 -12.43
N ASP A 116 19.14 -13.54 -11.56
CA ASP A 116 20.06 -14.04 -10.55
C ASP A 116 19.92 -13.22 -9.25
N GLN A 117 20.11 -13.91 -8.11
CA GLN A 117 20.13 -13.31 -6.79
C GLN A 117 21.43 -12.57 -6.49
N LEU A 118 22.53 -13.02 -7.06
CA LEU A 118 23.89 -12.62 -6.71
C LEU A 118 24.50 -11.58 -7.66
N ASN A 119 23.85 -11.33 -8.80
CA ASN A 119 24.29 -10.33 -9.76
C ASN A 119 23.08 -9.54 -10.31
N VAL A 120 23.35 -8.50 -11.05
CA VAL A 120 22.34 -7.60 -11.62
C VAL A 120 22.29 -7.66 -13.16
N GLU A 121 22.87 -8.68 -13.76
CA GLU A 121 22.83 -8.87 -15.21
C GLU A 121 21.38 -9.02 -15.68
N GLY A 122 20.99 -8.24 -16.69
CA GLY A 122 19.62 -8.21 -17.21
C GLY A 122 18.59 -7.51 -16.32
N PHE A 123 18.98 -6.98 -15.14
CA PHE A 123 18.04 -6.29 -14.26
C PHE A 123 17.71 -4.88 -14.76
N GLU A 124 18.71 -4.13 -15.23
CA GLU A 124 18.51 -2.75 -15.68
C GLU A 124 17.52 -2.66 -16.84
N GLY A 125 16.46 -1.87 -16.66
CA GLY A 125 15.39 -1.69 -17.64
C GLY A 125 14.42 -2.87 -17.74
N SER A 126 14.59 -3.93 -16.95
CA SER A 126 13.64 -5.05 -16.90
C SER A 126 12.32 -4.65 -16.24
N GLY A 127 11.31 -5.52 -16.30
CA GLY A 127 10.05 -5.35 -15.57
C GLY A 127 10.23 -5.28 -14.05
N ALA A 128 11.22 -5.99 -13.53
CA ALA A 128 11.58 -6.01 -12.12
C ALA A 128 12.38 -4.78 -11.67
N ASP A 129 12.95 -3.98 -12.58
CA ASP A 129 13.68 -2.75 -12.24
C ASP A 129 12.73 -1.63 -11.81
N TRP A 130 13.25 -0.65 -11.12
CA TRP A 130 12.52 0.54 -10.69
C TRP A 130 12.01 1.36 -11.88
N LEU A 131 10.84 1.98 -11.72
CA LEU A 131 10.42 2.99 -12.70
C LEU A 131 11.52 4.06 -12.82
N PRO A 132 12.02 4.39 -14.05
CA PRO A 132 13.21 5.23 -14.22
C PRO A 132 13.15 6.56 -13.48
N ARG A 133 11.96 7.18 -13.38
CA ARG A 133 11.77 8.46 -12.67
C ARG A 133 12.01 8.37 -11.16
N TYR A 134 11.99 7.15 -10.56
CA TYR A 134 12.21 6.93 -9.14
C TYR A 134 13.66 6.56 -8.78
N LYS A 135 14.48 6.09 -9.74
CA LYS A 135 15.87 5.67 -9.49
C LYS A 135 16.65 6.73 -8.70
N LYS A 136 16.55 8.00 -9.11
CA LYS A 136 17.23 9.13 -8.43
C LYS A 136 16.88 9.31 -6.95
N TYR A 137 15.75 8.73 -6.49
CA TYR A 137 15.35 8.74 -5.08
C TYR A 137 15.73 7.44 -4.39
N ILE A 138 15.52 6.29 -5.05
CA ILE A 138 15.70 4.95 -4.47
C ILE A 138 17.19 4.61 -4.31
N GLU A 139 18.03 5.01 -5.26
CA GLU A 139 19.46 4.69 -5.29
C GLU A 139 20.30 5.62 -4.37
N LYS A 140 19.70 6.13 -3.30
CA LYS A 140 20.39 6.97 -2.30
C LYS A 140 20.70 6.16 -1.04
N ASP A 141 21.85 6.39 -0.44
CA ASP A 141 22.35 5.70 0.75
C ASP A 141 21.36 5.72 1.94
N ARG A 142 20.46 6.68 1.97
CA ARG A 142 19.45 6.83 3.04
C ARG A 142 18.18 6.03 2.81
N VAL A 143 18.02 5.42 1.65
CA VAL A 143 16.85 4.57 1.33
C VAL A 143 17.23 3.12 1.58
N VAL A 144 16.39 2.43 2.32
CA VAL A 144 16.56 1.01 2.59
C VAL A 144 15.75 0.23 1.56
N VAL A 145 16.42 -0.52 0.70
CA VAL A 145 15.77 -1.53 -0.14
C VAL A 145 15.85 -2.83 0.63
N THR A 146 14.70 -3.36 1.05
CA THR A 146 14.64 -4.62 1.80
C THR A 146 14.86 -5.82 0.90
N SER A 147 15.03 -7.00 1.50
CA SER A 147 14.94 -8.25 0.75
C SER A 147 13.58 -8.32 0.02
N PRO A 148 13.48 -8.99 -1.13
CA PRO A 148 12.22 -9.05 -1.86
C PRO A 148 11.18 -9.88 -1.10
N HIS A 149 9.94 -9.42 -1.13
CA HIS A 149 8.83 -10.31 -0.80
C HIS A 149 8.50 -11.21 -2.00
N LYS A 150 7.84 -12.34 -1.74
CA LYS A 150 7.69 -13.41 -2.73
C LYS A 150 6.26 -13.62 -3.19
N VAL A 151 5.28 -13.29 -2.36
CA VAL A 151 3.86 -13.43 -2.72
C VAL A 151 3.19 -12.08 -2.58
N PHE A 152 2.68 -11.71 -1.40
CA PHE A 152 2.02 -10.41 -1.22
C PHE A 152 2.54 -9.64 0.00
N GLY A 153 2.74 -10.28 1.12
CA GLY A 153 3.12 -9.64 2.38
C GLY A 153 4.62 -9.56 2.61
N SER A 154 5.00 -8.77 3.60
CA SER A 154 6.39 -8.62 4.03
C SER A 154 6.91 -9.76 4.92
N GLU A 155 6.08 -10.77 5.21
CA GLU A 155 6.48 -11.95 6.00
C GLU A 155 7.68 -12.70 5.41
N SER A 156 7.85 -12.65 4.09
CA SER A 156 8.96 -13.30 3.40
C SER A 156 10.20 -12.43 3.25
N ASN A 157 10.21 -11.21 3.79
CA ASN A 157 11.34 -10.29 3.71
C ASN A 157 11.73 -9.73 5.09
N ASP A 158 12.67 -8.81 5.14
CA ASP A 158 13.20 -8.23 6.37
C ASP A 158 12.64 -6.84 6.71
N LEU A 159 11.53 -6.41 6.10
CA LEU A 159 10.99 -5.04 6.27
C LEU A 159 10.73 -4.70 7.74
N ALA A 160 9.96 -5.53 8.45
CA ALA A 160 9.64 -5.27 9.86
C ALA A 160 10.89 -5.22 10.74
N LEU A 161 11.89 -6.08 10.46
CA LEU A 161 13.18 -6.05 11.15
C LEU A 161 13.91 -4.73 10.91
N GLN A 162 14.01 -4.28 9.67
CA GLN A 162 14.70 -3.05 9.30
C GLN A 162 14.03 -1.81 9.92
N LEU A 163 12.70 -1.74 9.88
CA LEU A 163 11.93 -0.68 10.53
C LEU A 163 12.22 -0.63 12.04
N ARG A 164 12.10 -1.77 12.75
CA ARG A 164 12.35 -1.85 14.20
C ARG A 164 13.78 -1.51 14.57
N LYS A 165 14.77 -1.97 13.78
CA LYS A 165 16.19 -1.66 14.02
C LYS A 165 16.50 -0.17 13.88
N GLN A 166 15.71 0.59 13.13
CA GLN A 166 15.85 2.04 12.97
C GLN A 166 14.93 2.83 13.92
N GLY A 167 14.23 2.18 14.85
CA GLY A 167 13.38 2.84 15.84
C GLY A 167 12.06 3.36 15.26
N VAL A 168 11.59 2.77 14.15
CA VAL A 168 10.32 3.12 13.54
C VAL A 168 9.17 2.41 14.26
N ASP A 169 8.14 3.17 14.60
CA ASP A 169 6.89 2.67 15.19
C ASP A 169 5.67 3.00 14.30
N LYS A 170 5.82 3.94 13.38
CA LYS A 170 4.75 4.45 12.53
C LYS A 170 5.13 4.36 11.06
N VAL A 171 4.20 3.93 10.23
CA VAL A 171 4.43 3.73 8.80
C VAL A 171 3.39 4.47 7.98
N ILE A 172 3.87 5.24 7.00
CA ILE A 172 3.07 5.77 5.89
C ILE A 172 3.30 4.85 4.71
N LEU A 173 2.28 4.09 4.32
CA LEU A 173 2.35 3.07 3.29
C LEU A 173 1.78 3.57 1.97
N ALA A 174 2.47 3.29 0.87
CA ALA A 174 2.06 3.55 -0.51
C ALA A 174 2.63 2.48 -1.45
N GLY A 175 2.27 2.51 -2.73
CA GLY A 175 2.82 1.62 -3.76
C GLY A 175 1.82 0.61 -4.31
N MET A 176 2.34 -0.42 -4.95
CA MET A 176 1.57 -1.39 -5.71
C MET A 176 1.54 -2.77 -5.02
N SER A 177 0.62 -3.63 -5.31
CA SER A 177 -0.72 -3.37 -5.81
C SER A 177 -1.66 -3.18 -4.63
N GLY A 178 -2.59 -2.21 -4.72
CA GLY A 178 -3.37 -1.73 -3.59
C GLY A 178 -4.06 -2.84 -2.78
N ASN A 179 -4.87 -3.68 -3.43
CA ASN A 179 -5.63 -4.75 -2.79
C ASN A 179 -4.83 -6.06 -2.56
N LEU A 180 -3.54 -6.05 -2.86
CA LEU A 180 -2.66 -7.21 -2.75
C LEU A 180 -1.45 -6.88 -1.88
N CYS A 181 -0.32 -6.52 -2.51
CA CYS A 181 0.92 -6.31 -1.78
C CYS A 181 0.82 -5.15 -0.76
N ALA A 182 0.28 -3.99 -1.14
CA ALA A 182 0.12 -2.88 -0.21
C ALA A 182 -0.83 -3.24 0.96
N GLU A 183 -1.97 -3.88 0.68
CA GLU A 183 -2.89 -4.33 1.73
C GLU A 183 -2.26 -5.40 2.63
N SER A 184 -1.55 -6.37 2.05
CA SER A 184 -0.90 -7.42 2.85
C SER A 184 0.18 -6.85 3.76
N HIS A 185 1.00 -5.91 3.25
CA HIS A 185 1.97 -5.19 4.07
C HIS A 185 1.30 -4.39 5.19
N MET A 186 0.19 -3.70 4.90
CA MET A 186 -0.58 -2.98 5.93
C MET A 186 -1.02 -3.92 7.05
N ARG A 187 -1.64 -5.05 6.71
CA ARG A 187 -2.13 -6.04 7.69
C ARG A 187 -0.99 -6.57 8.55
N GLU A 188 0.08 -6.97 7.91
CA GLU A 188 1.23 -7.55 8.59
C GLU A 188 1.94 -6.52 9.49
N LEU A 189 2.12 -5.28 9.04
CA LEU A 189 2.69 -4.23 9.86
C LEU A 189 1.82 -3.93 11.09
N VAL A 190 0.49 -3.89 10.94
CA VAL A 190 -0.45 -3.73 12.06
C VAL A 190 -0.31 -4.90 13.05
N GLU A 191 -0.25 -6.15 12.58
CA GLU A 191 -0.07 -7.34 13.43
C GLU A 191 1.31 -7.36 14.11
N ASN A 192 2.34 -6.74 13.50
CA ASN A 192 3.66 -6.53 14.10
C ASN A 192 3.72 -5.31 15.03
N GLY A 193 2.58 -4.66 15.31
CA GLY A 193 2.44 -3.58 16.28
C GLY A 193 2.97 -2.23 15.77
N PHE A 194 2.96 -1.98 14.47
CA PHE A 194 3.15 -0.64 13.90
C PHE A 194 1.82 0.11 13.82
N GLU A 195 1.87 1.42 14.00
CA GLU A 195 0.78 2.30 13.61
C GLU A 195 0.91 2.58 12.09
N VAL A 196 -0.13 2.28 11.32
CA VAL A 196 -0.06 2.35 9.85
C VAL A 196 -1.08 3.32 9.29
N ALA A 197 -0.62 4.29 8.52
CA ALA A 197 -1.45 5.10 7.64
C ALA A 197 -1.18 4.72 6.18
N VAL A 198 -2.18 4.85 5.30
CA VAL A 198 -2.04 4.56 3.88
C VAL A 198 -2.30 5.83 3.06
N VAL A 199 -1.52 6.06 2.02
CA VAL A 199 -1.78 7.11 1.03
C VAL A 199 -2.58 6.49 -0.11
N GLY A 200 -3.91 6.57 -0.02
CA GLY A 200 -4.82 5.79 -0.86
C GLY A 200 -4.72 6.09 -2.35
N ASP A 201 -4.50 7.34 -2.75
CA ASP A 201 -4.30 7.76 -4.14
C ASP A 201 -2.85 7.58 -4.66
N ALA A 202 -1.95 7.14 -3.79
CA ALA A 202 -0.61 6.68 -4.17
C ALA A 202 -0.53 5.14 -4.22
N THR A 203 -1.67 4.47 -4.30
CA THR A 203 -1.81 3.04 -4.62
C THR A 203 -2.68 2.87 -5.85
N ALA A 204 -2.57 1.74 -6.53
CA ALA A 204 -3.47 1.34 -7.61
C ALA A 204 -3.60 -0.18 -7.64
N SER A 205 -4.65 -0.69 -8.28
CA SER A 205 -4.96 -2.11 -8.30
C SER A 205 -5.48 -2.55 -9.65
N ALA A 206 -5.57 -3.84 -9.87
CA ALA A 206 -6.15 -4.37 -11.10
C ALA A 206 -7.65 -4.05 -11.19
N LYS A 207 -8.08 -3.59 -12.37
CA LYS A 207 -9.46 -3.44 -12.79
C LYS A 207 -9.72 -4.38 -13.96
N LEU A 208 -10.48 -5.43 -13.73
CA LEU A 208 -10.85 -6.44 -14.72
C LEU A 208 -12.38 -6.56 -14.78
N PRO A 209 -12.96 -7.12 -15.85
CA PRO A 209 -14.42 -7.31 -15.92
C PRO A 209 -14.97 -8.01 -14.68
N GLY A 210 -15.79 -7.31 -13.91
CA GLY A 210 -16.41 -7.84 -12.68
C GLY A 210 -15.49 -7.85 -11.44
N LEU A 211 -14.26 -7.33 -11.53
CA LEU A 211 -13.30 -7.26 -10.42
C LEU A 211 -12.72 -5.85 -10.34
N ASP A 212 -13.00 -5.14 -9.26
CA ASP A 212 -12.41 -3.83 -8.95
C ASP A 212 -11.54 -3.95 -7.68
N GLY A 213 -10.25 -4.15 -7.90
CA GLY A 213 -9.27 -4.24 -6.81
C GLY A 213 -9.06 -2.92 -6.10
N ASP A 214 -9.25 -1.79 -6.79
CA ASP A 214 -9.07 -0.47 -6.18
C ASP A 214 -10.17 -0.19 -5.15
N GLN A 215 -11.42 -0.46 -5.49
CA GLN A 215 -12.53 -0.35 -4.54
C GLN A 215 -12.35 -1.28 -3.33
N ALA A 216 -11.87 -2.50 -3.55
CA ALA A 216 -11.57 -3.44 -2.46
C ALA A 216 -10.48 -2.89 -1.52
N ALA A 217 -9.37 -2.39 -2.09
CA ALA A 217 -8.28 -1.78 -1.35
C ALA A 217 -8.77 -0.62 -0.48
N GLN A 218 -9.45 0.37 -1.07
CA GLN A 218 -9.94 1.56 -0.37
C GLN A 218 -10.91 1.20 0.77
N THR A 219 -11.71 0.16 0.60
CA THR A 219 -12.59 -0.34 1.67
C THR A 219 -11.77 -0.87 2.85
N ASN A 220 -10.78 -1.72 2.57
CA ASN A 220 -9.96 -2.34 3.60
C ASN A 220 -9.04 -1.32 4.29
N TYR A 221 -8.48 -0.36 3.56
CA TYR A 221 -7.67 0.71 4.15
C TYR A 221 -8.46 1.48 5.21
N LYS A 222 -9.70 1.89 4.91
CA LYS A 222 -10.56 2.61 5.85
C LYS A 222 -10.96 1.79 7.08
N MET A 223 -10.95 0.46 6.97
CA MET A 223 -11.33 -0.42 8.08
C MET A 223 -10.15 -0.83 8.96
N ILE A 224 -8.92 -0.80 8.43
CA ILE A 224 -7.76 -1.44 9.07
C ILE A 224 -6.70 -0.43 9.46
N SER A 225 -6.39 0.55 8.59
CA SER A 225 -5.36 1.54 8.89
C SER A 225 -5.82 2.57 9.94
N SER A 226 -4.87 3.20 10.61
CA SER A 226 -5.14 4.30 11.54
C SER A 226 -5.65 5.55 10.82
N ARG A 227 -5.21 5.77 9.57
CA ARG A 227 -5.65 6.86 8.70
C ARG A 227 -5.44 6.52 7.23
N VAL A 228 -6.35 6.99 6.39
CA VAL A 228 -6.14 7.04 4.94
C VAL A 228 -5.95 8.50 4.54
N PHE A 229 -4.81 8.80 3.95
CA PHE A 229 -4.50 10.11 3.35
C PHE A 229 -4.77 10.08 1.85
N THR A 230 -5.11 11.21 1.29
CA THR A 230 -4.71 11.56 -0.08
C THR A 230 -3.31 12.15 -0.06
N THR A 231 -2.63 12.15 -1.20
CA THR A 231 -1.30 12.78 -1.33
C THR A 231 -1.34 14.27 -0.95
N ASP A 232 -2.40 14.98 -1.33
CA ASP A 232 -2.60 16.39 -0.97
C ASP A 232 -2.79 16.61 0.54
N GLU A 233 -3.47 15.69 1.21
CA GLU A 233 -3.64 15.74 2.67
C GLU A 233 -2.31 15.48 3.36
N LEU A 234 -1.51 14.51 2.90
CA LEU A 234 -0.17 14.27 3.43
C LEU A 234 0.74 15.50 3.25
N VAL A 235 0.69 16.16 2.08
CA VAL A 235 1.43 17.42 1.84
C VAL A 235 1.02 18.50 2.84
N LYS A 236 -0.28 18.66 3.11
CA LYS A 236 -0.78 19.65 4.06
C LYS A 236 -0.38 19.32 5.50
N GLU A 237 -0.49 18.06 5.90
CA GLU A 237 -0.11 17.58 7.22
C GLU A 237 1.35 17.89 7.53
N LEU A 238 2.27 17.53 6.61
CA LEU A 238 3.71 17.77 6.77
C LEU A 238 4.09 19.26 6.75
N LYS A 239 3.33 20.11 6.03
CA LYS A 239 3.54 21.57 6.08
C LYS A 239 3.12 22.18 7.42
N MET A 240 2.06 21.67 8.02
CA MET A 240 1.55 22.18 9.30
C MET A 240 2.34 21.62 10.49
N HIS A 241 2.78 20.39 10.39
CA HIS A 241 3.47 19.64 11.44
C HIS A 241 4.77 19.00 10.88
N PRO A 242 5.81 19.82 10.59
CA PRO A 242 7.06 19.28 10.07
C PRO A 242 7.71 18.34 11.09
N VAL A 243 8.19 17.21 10.62
CA VAL A 243 8.96 16.25 11.43
C VAL A 243 10.20 16.95 11.97
N ARG A 244 10.43 16.88 13.27
CA ARG A 244 11.59 17.48 13.95
C ARG A 244 12.57 16.41 14.39
#